data_9a0cd4b1cfac57ee5ce38af9990ae981
#
_entry.id   9a0cd4b1cfac57ee5ce38af9990ae981
#
_cell.length_a   1.000
_cell.length_b   1.000
_cell.length_c   1.000
_cell.angle_alpha   90.00
_cell.angle_beta   90.00
_cell.angle_gamma   90.00
#
_symmetry.space_group_name_H-M   'P 1'
#
loop_
_entity.id
_entity.type
_entity.pdbx_description
1 polymer ?
#
loop_
_entity_poly.entity_id
_entity_poly.type
_entity_poly.pdbx_seq_one_letter_code
_entity_poly.pdbx_strand_id
1 'polypeptide(L)'
;AAASDASTQAVTAAVQAWAAAWAAKDMKAYLGAYDKSFDPPGNQNRSSWEKERESRIVGKSKISVKLSDIAVSVQGDKATARFRQAYSADALNVTSRKTLDLVNSNGRWAIVRESTGG
;
A
#
# COMPACT_ATOMS: atom_id res chain seq x y z
N ALA A 1 14.74 15.73 12.38
CA ALA A 1 13.87 16.64 11.72
C ALA A 1 14.13 16.68 10.22
N ALA A 2 15.29 17.18 9.79
CA ALA A 2 15.56 17.26 8.35
C ALA A 2 15.61 15.89 7.69
N ALA A 3 16.20 14.90 8.35
CA ALA A 3 16.24 13.54 7.85
C ALA A 3 14.84 12.96 7.76
N SER A 4 13.94 13.37 8.68
CA SER A 4 12.57 12.92 8.67
C SER A 4 11.80 13.41 7.46
N ASP A 5 12.11 14.63 6.98
CA ASP A 5 11.40 15.16 5.82
C ASP A 5 11.69 14.35 4.56
N ALA A 6 12.96 14.02 4.31
CA ALA A 6 13.32 13.20 3.15
C ALA A 6 12.72 11.81 3.26
N SER A 7 12.76 11.21 4.44
CA SER A 7 12.18 9.89 4.66
C SER A 7 10.67 9.93 4.53
N THR A 8 10.02 10.98 5.04
CA THR A 8 8.57 11.16 4.91
C THR A 8 8.17 11.26 3.45
N GLN A 9 8.93 12.01 2.64
CA GLN A 9 8.66 12.13 1.22
C GLN A 9 8.84 10.79 0.50
N ALA A 10 9.88 10.04 0.87
CA ALA A 10 10.13 8.73 0.28
C ALA A 10 9.01 7.74 0.59
N VAL A 11 8.54 7.73 1.83
CA VAL A 11 7.43 6.86 2.24
C VAL A 11 6.15 7.28 1.52
N THR A 12 5.87 8.57 1.45
CA THR A 12 4.69 9.07 0.74
C THR A 12 4.74 8.67 -0.73
N ALA A 13 5.91 8.81 -1.38
CA ALA A 13 6.08 8.40 -2.77
C ALA A 13 5.85 6.90 -2.95
N ALA A 14 6.33 6.09 -2.02
CA ALA A 14 6.13 4.64 -2.07
C ALA A 14 4.65 4.28 -1.96
N VAL A 15 3.92 4.94 -1.07
CA VAL A 15 2.49 4.71 -0.90
C VAL A 15 1.72 5.13 -2.14
N GLN A 16 2.07 6.28 -2.72
CA GLN A 16 1.42 6.77 -3.94
C GLN A 16 1.71 5.86 -5.13
N ALA A 17 2.93 5.34 -5.23
CA ALA A 17 3.30 4.41 -6.30
C ALA A 17 2.52 3.09 -6.16
N TRP A 18 2.33 2.62 -4.93
CA TRP A 18 1.53 1.44 -4.64
C TRP A 18 0.08 1.64 -5.11
N ALA A 19 -0.51 2.78 -4.81
CA ALA A 19 -1.87 3.09 -5.22
C ALA A 19 -1.99 3.22 -6.74
N ALA A 20 -0.98 3.83 -7.38
CA ALA A 20 -0.97 3.98 -8.83
C ALA A 20 -0.85 2.63 -9.54
N ALA A 21 -0.01 1.73 -9.01
CA ALA A 21 0.12 0.38 -9.56
C ALA A 21 -1.20 -0.38 -9.45
N TRP A 22 -1.89 -0.22 -8.33
CA TRP A 22 -3.20 -0.83 -8.13
C TRP A 22 -4.19 -0.33 -9.17
N ALA A 23 -4.29 0.99 -9.33
CA ALA A 23 -5.22 1.59 -10.29
C ALA A 23 -4.88 1.22 -11.74
N ALA A 24 -3.59 1.04 -12.03
CA ALA A 24 -3.14 0.65 -13.37
C ALA A 24 -3.25 -0.86 -13.61
N LYS A 25 -3.60 -1.62 -12.59
CA LYS A 25 -3.64 -3.09 -12.63
C LYS A 25 -2.28 -3.69 -12.96
N ASP A 26 -1.22 -3.01 -12.54
CA ASP A 26 0.15 -3.47 -12.73
C ASP A 26 0.53 -4.37 -11.57
N MET A 27 0.26 -5.66 -11.71
CA MET A 27 0.46 -6.62 -10.61
C MET A 27 1.91 -6.73 -10.20
N LYS A 28 2.83 -6.64 -11.14
CA LYS A 28 4.25 -6.71 -10.82
C LYS A 28 4.67 -5.56 -9.90
N ALA A 29 4.29 -4.35 -10.24
CA ALA A 29 4.59 -3.17 -9.43
C ALA A 29 3.81 -3.18 -8.11
N TYR A 30 2.55 -3.59 -8.14
CA TYR A 30 1.71 -3.65 -6.94
C TYR A 30 2.29 -4.63 -5.92
N LEU A 31 2.58 -5.85 -6.35
CA LEU A 31 3.15 -6.86 -5.45
C LEU A 31 4.58 -6.53 -5.06
N GLY A 32 5.30 -5.86 -5.94
CA GLY A 32 6.66 -5.41 -5.66
C GLY A 32 6.74 -4.32 -4.59
N ALA A 33 5.62 -3.67 -4.28
CA ALA A 33 5.58 -2.68 -3.20
C ALA A 33 5.59 -3.33 -1.81
N TYR A 34 5.32 -4.63 -1.73
CA TYR A 34 5.29 -5.37 -0.48
C TYR A 34 6.63 -6.03 -0.21
N ASP A 35 7.07 -5.98 1.05
CA ASP A 35 8.33 -6.59 1.46
C ASP A 35 8.20 -8.11 1.50
N LYS A 36 9.35 -8.80 1.48
CA LYS A 36 9.37 -10.26 1.61
C LYS A 36 8.75 -10.73 2.91
N SER A 37 8.87 -9.92 3.96
CA SER A 37 8.36 -10.24 5.28
C SER A 37 6.92 -9.77 5.48
N PHE A 38 6.24 -9.33 4.42
CA PHE A 38 4.86 -8.90 4.52
C PHE A 38 3.99 -10.01 5.13
N ASP A 39 3.19 -9.62 6.12
CA ASP A 39 2.31 -10.53 6.85
C ASP A 39 0.88 -10.34 6.34
N PRO A 40 0.38 -11.24 5.47
CA PRO A 40 -0.97 -11.09 4.93
C PRO A 40 -2.01 -11.22 6.03
N PRO A 41 -3.12 -10.47 5.93
CA PRO A 41 -4.18 -10.57 6.93
C PRO A 41 -4.91 -11.91 6.88
N GLY A 42 -5.52 -12.30 7.99
CA GLY A 42 -6.34 -13.50 8.04
C GLY A 42 -5.59 -14.80 8.00
N ASN A 43 -4.32 -14.80 8.43
CA ASN A 43 -3.48 -16.00 8.48
C ASN A 43 -3.26 -16.65 7.11
N GLN A 44 -3.38 -15.89 6.04
CA GLN A 44 -3.07 -16.39 4.70
C GLN A 44 -1.57 -16.45 4.51
N ASN A 45 -1.09 -17.41 3.69
CA ASN A 45 0.29 -17.35 3.27
C ASN A 45 0.42 -16.36 2.10
N ARG A 46 1.64 -15.96 1.80
CA ARG A 46 1.92 -14.95 0.78
C ARG A 46 1.37 -15.35 -0.58
N SER A 47 1.55 -16.58 -0.96
CA SER A 47 1.12 -17.10 -2.26
C SER A 47 -0.39 -17.03 -2.43
N SER A 48 -1.14 -17.45 -1.44
CA SER A 48 -2.61 -17.38 -1.47
C SER A 48 -3.10 -15.95 -1.52
N TRP A 49 -2.48 -15.07 -0.73
CA TRP A 49 -2.82 -13.65 -0.71
C TRP A 49 -2.56 -13.00 -2.07
N GLU A 50 -1.44 -13.32 -2.71
CA GLU A 50 -1.12 -12.76 -4.02
C GLU A 50 -2.13 -13.19 -5.08
N LYS A 51 -2.52 -14.44 -5.06
CA LYS A 51 -3.52 -14.95 -6.02
C LYS A 51 -4.87 -14.30 -5.81
N GLU A 52 -5.26 -14.10 -4.57
CA GLU A 52 -6.53 -13.45 -4.25
C GLU A 52 -6.52 -12.00 -4.73
N ARG A 53 -5.43 -11.27 -4.48
CA ARG A 53 -5.31 -9.88 -4.91
C ARG A 53 -5.29 -9.77 -6.43
N GLU A 54 -4.56 -10.65 -7.10
CA GLU A 54 -4.54 -10.66 -8.56
C GLU A 54 -5.93 -10.86 -9.14
N SER A 55 -6.67 -11.81 -8.60
CA SER A 55 -8.03 -12.07 -9.05
C SER A 55 -8.93 -10.85 -8.88
N ARG A 56 -8.80 -10.14 -7.75
CA ARG A 56 -9.63 -8.96 -7.48
C ARG A 56 -9.24 -7.77 -8.32
N ILE A 57 -7.96 -7.62 -8.64
CA ILE A 57 -7.47 -6.46 -9.39
C ILE A 57 -7.64 -6.66 -10.88
N VAL A 58 -7.16 -7.80 -11.40
CA VAL A 58 -7.21 -8.09 -12.83
C VAL A 58 -8.64 -8.31 -13.31
N GLY A 59 -9.50 -8.84 -12.43
CA GLY A 59 -10.89 -9.10 -12.78
C GLY A 59 -11.76 -7.85 -12.92
N LYS A 60 -11.28 -6.68 -12.57
CA LYS A 60 -12.04 -5.43 -12.72
C LYS A 60 -11.71 -4.76 -14.05
N SER A 61 -12.69 -4.18 -14.69
CA SER A 61 -12.45 -3.49 -15.96
C SER A 61 -11.78 -2.14 -15.74
N LYS A 62 -12.11 -1.44 -14.66
CA LYS A 62 -11.53 -0.14 -14.35
C LYS A 62 -11.40 0.05 -12.85
N ILE A 63 -10.25 0.51 -12.41
CA ILE A 63 -9.98 0.77 -11.00
C ILE A 63 -9.49 2.20 -10.83
N SER A 64 -10.02 2.88 -9.82
CA SER A 64 -9.55 4.20 -9.41
C SER A 64 -9.24 4.14 -7.92
N VAL A 65 -8.04 4.57 -7.55
CA VAL A 65 -7.64 4.64 -6.15
C VAL A 65 -7.12 6.04 -5.87
N LYS A 66 -7.78 6.75 -4.96
CA LYS A 66 -7.37 8.09 -4.56
C LYS A 66 -7.04 8.10 -3.08
N LEU A 67 -5.93 8.71 -2.74
CA LEU A 67 -5.48 8.82 -1.36
C LEU A 67 -5.58 10.27 -0.92
N SER A 68 -6.05 10.48 0.30
CA SER A 68 -6.14 11.81 0.89
C SER A 68 -5.78 11.73 2.37
N ASP A 69 -5.47 12.89 2.95
CA ASP A 69 -5.12 13.00 4.36
C ASP A 69 -3.99 12.04 4.76
N ILE A 70 -2.96 11.96 3.91
CA ILE A 70 -1.83 11.07 4.15
C ILE A 70 -1.00 11.62 5.30
N ALA A 71 -0.87 10.81 6.36
CA ALA A 71 -0.04 11.13 7.51
C ALA A 71 1.03 10.05 7.65
N VAL A 72 2.29 10.46 7.63
CA VAL A 72 3.41 9.54 7.69
C VAL A 72 4.22 9.79 8.96
N SER A 73 4.56 8.72 9.66
CA SER A 73 5.43 8.76 10.82
C SER A 73 6.61 7.85 10.57
N VAL A 74 7.83 8.38 10.65
CA VAL A 74 9.05 7.62 10.36
C VAL A 74 9.89 7.52 11.62
N GLN A 75 10.35 6.32 11.92
CA GLN A 75 11.24 6.05 13.06
C GLN A 75 12.34 5.09 12.59
N GLY A 76 13.52 5.65 12.27
CA GLY A 76 14.62 4.85 11.79
C GLY A 76 14.30 4.18 10.46
N ASP A 77 14.34 2.86 10.44
CA ASP A 77 14.06 2.07 9.24
C ASP A 77 12.61 1.65 9.12
N LYS A 78 11.75 2.18 9.97
CA LYS A 78 10.32 1.82 9.98
C LYS A 78 9.48 3.06 9.79
N ALA A 79 8.32 2.88 9.17
CA ALA A 79 7.38 3.96 8.97
C ALA A 79 5.96 3.45 9.02
N THR A 80 5.05 4.35 9.39
CA THR A 80 3.62 4.07 9.36
C THR A 80 2.96 5.16 8.53
N ALA A 81 2.16 4.76 7.55
CA ALA A 81 1.40 5.68 6.72
C ALA A 81 -0.08 5.45 6.95
N ARG A 82 -0.80 6.50 7.30
CA ARG A 82 -2.24 6.47 7.48
C ARG A 82 -2.87 7.42 6.49
N PHE A 83 -3.96 6.97 5.87
CA PHE A 83 -4.61 7.80 4.85
C PHE A 83 -6.05 7.37 4.66
N ARG A 84 -6.81 8.23 4.00
CA ARG A 84 -8.14 7.90 3.55
C ARG A 84 -8.02 7.40 2.12
N GLN A 85 -8.58 6.24 1.84
CA GLN A 85 -8.55 5.62 0.55
C GLN A 85 -9.94 5.62 -0.06
N ALA A 86 -10.08 6.23 -1.23
CA ALA A 86 -11.30 6.16 -2.00
C ALA A 86 -11.07 5.20 -3.15
N TYR A 87 -11.67 4.04 -3.06
CA TYR A 87 -11.51 2.96 -4.03
C TYR A 87 -12.79 2.85 -4.87
N SER A 88 -12.63 2.87 -6.18
CA SER A 88 -13.73 2.67 -7.11
C SER A 88 -13.33 1.61 -8.12
N ALA A 89 -14.16 0.60 -8.30
CA ALA A 89 -13.92 -0.43 -9.29
C ALA A 89 -15.28 -0.83 -9.88
N ASP A 90 -15.43 -0.61 -11.18
CA ASP A 90 -16.70 -0.84 -11.88
C ASP A 90 -17.84 -0.08 -11.17
N ALA A 91 -18.81 -0.78 -10.61
CA ALA A 91 -19.94 -0.13 -9.90
C ALA A 91 -19.70 0.02 -8.41
N LEU A 92 -18.56 -0.47 -7.90
CA LEU A 92 -18.26 -0.44 -6.47
C LEU A 92 -17.53 0.85 -6.10
N ASN A 93 -17.98 1.52 -5.06
CA ASN A 93 -17.32 2.72 -4.52
C ASN A 93 -17.20 2.55 -3.01
N VAL A 94 -15.97 2.53 -2.52
CA VAL A 94 -15.71 2.35 -1.08
C VAL A 94 -14.70 3.38 -0.63
N THR A 95 -15.01 4.06 0.48
CA THR A 95 -14.07 4.96 1.13
C THR A 95 -13.77 4.40 2.50
N SER A 96 -12.50 4.26 2.84
CA SER A 96 -12.10 3.72 4.13
C SER A 96 -10.77 4.32 4.54
N ARG A 97 -10.45 4.17 5.82
CA ARG A 97 -9.13 4.52 6.34
C ARG A 97 -8.23 3.30 6.27
N LYS A 98 -6.99 3.53 5.91
CA LYS A 98 -6.02 2.45 5.80
C LYS A 98 -4.72 2.84 6.47
N THR A 99 -4.07 1.86 7.07
CA THR A 99 -2.76 2.02 7.68
C THR A 99 -1.81 1.02 7.04
N LEU A 100 -0.67 1.51 6.60
CA LEU A 100 0.40 0.68 6.05
C LEU A 100 1.63 0.84 6.94
N ASP A 101 2.22 -0.28 7.35
CA ASP A 101 3.51 -0.29 8.03
C ASP A 101 4.56 -0.67 7.00
N LEU A 102 5.63 0.12 6.93
CA LEU A 102 6.68 -0.05 5.94
C LEU A 102 8.03 -0.17 6.62
N VAL A 103 8.97 -0.81 5.93
CA VAL A 103 10.36 -0.86 6.38
C VAL A 103 11.27 -0.41 5.24
N ASN A 104 12.40 0.20 5.61
CA ASN A 104 13.42 0.58 4.65
C ASN A 104 14.37 -0.60 4.48
N SER A 105 14.38 -1.17 3.30
CA SER A 105 15.23 -2.29 2.96
C SER A 105 16.12 -1.86 1.79
N ASN A 106 17.40 -1.64 2.06
CA ASN A 106 18.38 -1.22 1.06
C ASN A 106 17.99 0.10 0.36
N GLY A 107 17.46 1.04 1.14
CA GLY A 107 17.06 2.34 0.61
C GLY A 107 15.68 2.36 -0.04
N ARG A 108 14.96 1.28 0.06
CA ARG A 108 13.62 1.14 -0.52
C ARG A 108 12.61 0.89 0.58
N TRP A 109 11.54 1.67 0.58
CA TRP A 109 10.44 1.47 1.52
C TRP A 109 9.47 0.44 0.96
N ALA A 110 9.21 -0.61 1.74
CA ALA A 110 8.33 -1.70 1.34
C ALA A 110 7.32 -1.99 2.45
N ILE A 111 6.13 -2.41 2.05
CA ILE A 111 5.03 -2.64 2.98
C ILE A 111 5.21 -3.99 3.67
N VAL A 112 5.10 -4.00 5.00
CA VAL A 112 5.19 -5.24 5.80
C VAL A 112 3.88 -5.57 6.48
N ARG A 113 2.97 -4.63 6.60
CA ARG A 113 1.66 -4.88 7.21
C ARG A 113 0.66 -3.90 6.64
N GLU A 114 -0.55 -4.37 6.46
CA GLU A 114 -1.65 -3.57 5.94
C GLU A 114 -2.88 -3.82 6.81
N SER A 115 -3.54 -2.74 7.23
CA SER A 115 -4.79 -2.86 7.97
C SER A 115 -5.78 -1.83 7.47
N THR A 116 -7.06 -2.14 7.60
CA THR A 116 -8.15 -1.28 7.17
C THR A 116 -8.98 -0.90 8.39
N GLY A 117 -9.39 0.34 8.42
CA GLY A 117 -10.18 0.87 9.53
C GLY A 117 -9.27 1.46 10.57
N GLY A 118 -9.19 2.21 11.17
CA GLY A 118 -8.27 2.61 12.05
C GLY A 118 -7.90 3.54 12.88
#